data_6f6bc94df3abe5fe45f70dd1f59bb809
#
_entry.id   6f6bc94df3abe5fe45f70dd1f59bb809
#
_cell.length_a   1.000
_cell.length_b   1.000
_cell.length_c   1.000
_cell.angle_alpha   90.00
_cell.angle_beta   90.00
_cell.angle_gamma   90.00
#
_symmetry.space_group_name_H-M   'P 1'
#
loop_
_entity.id
_entity.type
_entity.pdbx_description
1 polymer ?
#
loop_
_entity_poly.entity_id
_entity_poly.type
_entity_poly.pdbx_seq_one_letter_code
_entity_poly.pdbx_strand_id
1 'polypeptide(L)'
;ANLGGTCLNIGCIPSKAMIAAGALLEKIERAGAMGITATGVKLDVLKLVEWKQGIVGKLTGGVGGLLKNHGVQVLYGKAEIQNRHNVRVSGGKDGEHSLEVDDIVIATGSVPIEIPGFKCDEKDVWSSTGGLMPQRIPEHLV
;
A
#
# COMPACT_ATOMS: atom_id res chain seq x y z
N ALA A 1 -9.75 4.12 -4.23
CA ALA A 1 -8.36 4.52 -3.99
C ALA A 1 -8.21 4.95 -2.52
N ASN A 2 -7.04 4.72 -1.94
CA ASN A 2 -6.73 5.12 -0.57
C ASN A 2 -5.83 6.36 -0.58
N LEU A 3 -5.94 7.18 0.47
CA LEU A 3 -5.04 8.32 0.66
C LEU A 3 -3.59 7.84 0.83
N GLY A 4 -2.61 8.63 0.38
CA GLY A 4 -1.19 8.32 0.51
C GLY A 4 -0.53 7.66 -0.69
N GLY A 5 -1.30 7.33 -1.73
CA GLY A 5 -0.79 6.80 -3.00
C GLY A 5 -0.08 5.44 -2.89
N THR A 6 0.65 5.07 -3.94
CA THR A 6 1.35 3.78 -4.06
C THR A 6 2.37 3.57 -2.95
N CYS A 7 3.24 4.55 -2.71
CA CYS A 7 4.33 4.41 -1.73
C CYS A 7 3.82 4.02 -0.34
N LEU A 8 2.75 4.67 0.13
CA LEU A 8 2.24 4.44 1.47
C LEU A 8 1.43 3.14 1.57
N ASN A 9 0.60 2.84 0.57
CA ASN A 9 -0.36 1.74 0.65
C ASN A 9 0.21 0.38 0.19
N ILE A 10 0.95 0.36 -0.92
CA ILE A 10 1.39 -0.86 -1.61
C ILE A 10 2.83 -0.75 -2.14
N GLY A 11 3.65 0.12 -1.59
CA GLY A 11 5.02 0.37 -2.04
C GLY A 11 6.00 0.48 -0.89
N CYS A 12 6.63 1.65 -0.75
CA CYS A 12 7.78 1.89 0.12
C CYS A 12 7.54 1.54 1.60
N ILE A 13 6.40 1.92 2.14
CA ILE A 13 6.11 1.73 3.58
C ILE A 13 5.90 0.26 3.92
N PRO A 14 4.97 -0.47 3.27
CA PRO A 14 4.78 -1.89 3.57
C PRO A 14 6.02 -2.74 3.24
N SER A 15 6.76 -2.46 2.17
CA SER A 15 7.99 -3.21 1.86
C SER A 15 9.08 -2.99 2.91
N LYS A 16 9.31 -1.74 3.37
CA LYS A 16 10.27 -1.48 4.44
C LYS A 16 9.88 -2.13 5.76
N ALA A 17 8.59 -2.19 6.09
CA ALA A 17 8.11 -2.92 7.27
C ALA A 17 8.46 -4.41 7.19
N MET A 18 8.21 -5.05 6.03
CA MET A 18 8.56 -6.46 5.84
C MET A 18 10.07 -6.71 5.85
N ILE A 19 10.85 -5.86 5.20
CA ILE A 19 12.32 -5.92 5.22
C ILE A 19 12.84 -5.80 6.66
N ALA A 20 12.29 -4.90 7.47
CA ALA A 20 12.68 -4.73 8.87
C ALA A 20 12.43 -6.00 9.70
N ALA A 21 11.29 -6.67 9.47
CA ALA A 21 10.99 -7.94 10.12
C ALA A 21 11.95 -9.06 9.66
N GLY A 22 12.25 -9.17 8.37
CA GLY A 22 13.22 -10.11 7.83
C GLY A 22 14.63 -9.88 8.38
N ALA A 23 15.07 -8.62 8.43
CA ALA A 23 16.37 -8.25 9.01
C ALA A 23 16.47 -8.58 10.51
N LEU A 24 15.36 -8.51 11.24
CA LEU A 24 15.33 -8.95 12.64
C LEU A 24 15.52 -10.47 12.77
N LEU A 25 14.86 -11.25 11.93
CA LEU A 25 15.04 -12.72 11.90
C LEU A 25 16.47 -13.09 11.58
N GLU A 26 17.07 -12.48 10.55
CA GLU A 26 18.48 -12.70 10.19
C GLU A 26 19.44 -12.36 11.33
N LYS A 27 19.20 -11.25 12.05
CA LYS A 27 19.98 -10.89 13.23
C LYS A 27 19.87 -11.94 14.33
N ILE A 28 18.69 -12.48 14.56
CA ILE A 28 18.47 -13.54 15.57
C ILE A 28 19.22 -14.81 15.17
N GLU A 29 19.17 -15.23 13.90
CA GLU A 29 19.91 -16.39 13.41
C GLU A 29 21.44 -16.23 13.58
N ARG A 30 21.95 -15.03 13.35
CA ARG A 30 23.39 -14.72 13.50
C ARG A 30 23.83 -14.40 14.93
N ALA A 31 22.89 -14.30 15.87
CA ALA A 31 23.18 -13.90 17.24
C ALA A 31 24.10 -14.87 18.00
N GLY A 32 24.17 -16.13 17.56
CA GLY A 32 25.09 -17.13 18.10
C GLY A 32 26.57 -16.71 18.07
N ALA A 33 26.99 -15.98 17.06
CA ALA A 33 28.34 -15.45 16.96
C ALA A 33 28.69 -14.43 18.07
N MET A 34 27.68 -13.83 18.68
CA MET A 34 27.80 -12.89 19.80
C MET A 34 27.57 -13.57 21.15
N GLY A 35 27.44 -14.91 21.19
CA GLY A 35 27.13 -15.65 22.40
C GLY A 35 25.66 -15.59 22.83
N ILE A 36 24.74 -15.11 21.97
CA ILE A 36 23.32 -15.04 22.27
C ILE A 36 22.61 -16.25 21.65
N THR A 37 21.96 -17.04 22.50
CA THR A 37 21.18 -18.20 22.06
C THR A 37 19.70 -17.83 22.01
N ALA A 38 19.10 -17.95 20.84
CA ALA A 38 17.66 -17.76 20.63
C ALA A 38 17.05 -19.11 20.17
N THR A 39 16.11 -19.65 20.93
CA THR A 39 15.44 -20.93 20.64
C THR A 39 13.95 -20.70 20.38
N GLY A 40 13.37 -21.52 19.52
CA GLY A 40 11.93 -21.53 19.28
C GLY A 40 11.40 -20.32 18.52
N VAL A 41 12.25 -19.60 17.80
CA VAL A 41 11.84 -18.47 16.97
C VAL A 41 10.97 -18.98 15.83
N LYS A 42 9.76 -18.41 15.71
CA LYS A 42 8.80 -18.74 14.65
C LYS A 42 8.25 -17.47 14.05
N LEU A 43 8.11 -17.45 12.73
CA LEU A 43 7.44 -16.39 12.01
C LEU A 43 5.98 -16.79 11.73
N ASP A 44 5.05 -16.00 12.21
CA ASP A 44 3.64 -16.04 11.81
C ASP A 44 3.42 -15.02 10.70
N VAL A 45 3.28 -15.52 9.48
CA VAL A 45 3.17 -14.67 8.28
C VAL A 45 1.91 -13.82 8.30
N LEU A 46 0.80 -14.36 8.80
CA LEU A 46 -0.47 -13.62 8.85
C LEU A 46 -0.40 -12.48 9.85
N LYS A 47 0.21 -12.69 11.00
CA LYS A 47 0.46 -11.62 11.98
C LYS A 47 1.45 -10.58 11.48
N LEU A 48 2.47 -10.99 10.73
CA LEU A 48 3.39 -10.04 10.07
C LEU A 48 2.63 -9.13 9.10
N VAL A 49 1.76 -9.71 8.27
CA VAL A 49 0.93 -8.95 7.34
C VAL A 49 -0.01 -8.01 8.08
N GLU A 50 -0.67 -8.47 9.14
CA GLU A 50 -1.55 -7.65 9.98
C GLU A 50 -0.79 -6.47 10.62
N TRP A 51 0.37 -6.73 11.22
CA TRP A 51 1.24 -5.70 11.80
C TRP A 51 1.65 -4.64 10.76
N LYS A 52 2.08 -5.08 9.59
CA LYS A 52 2.41 -4.20 8.46
C LYS A 52 1.20 -3.37 8.03
N GLN A 53 0.01 -3.97 7.94
CA GLN A 53 -1.23 -3.24 7.60
C GLN A 53 -1.61 -2.22 8.67
N GLY A 54 -1.33 -2.50 9.93
CA GLY A 54 -1.50 -1.55 11.03
C GLY A 54 -0.65 -0.29 10.83
N ILE A 55 0.61 -0.44 10.37
CA ILE A 55 1.48 0.69 10.04
C ILE A 55 0.89 1.53 8.90
N VAL A 56 0.49 0.86 7.82
CA VAL A 56 -0.12 1.52 6.65
C VAL A 56 -1.38 2.28 7.06
N GLY A 57 -2.28 1.64 7.81
CA GLY A 57 -3.53 2.25 8.26
C GLY A 57 -3.31 3.48 9.15
N LYS A 58 -2.35 3.42 10.07
CA LYS A 58 -1.99 4.56 10.92
C LYS A 58 -1.49 5.75 10.10
N LEU A 59 -0.62 5.52 9.14
CA LEU A 59 -0.09 6.59 8.29
C LEU A 59 -1.13 7.14 7.31
N THR A 60 -1.96 6.28 6.73
CA THR A 60 -3.08 6.69 5.88
C THR A 60 -4.07 7.57 6.64
N GLY A 61 -4.39 7.18 7.88
CA GLY A 61 -5.21 7.99 8.80
C GLY A 61 -4.57 9.35 9.11
N GLY A 62 -3.25 9.38 9.29
CA GLY A 62 -2.49 10.62 9.47
C GLY A 62 -2.62 11.56 8.28
N VAL A 63 -2.51 11.05 7.05
CA VAL A 63 -2.74 11.85 5.82
C VAL A 63 -4.16 12.42 5.79
N GLY A 64 -5.16 11.60 6.12
CA GLY A 64 -6.55 12.06 6.21
C GLY A 64 -6.73 13.19 7.23
N GLY A 65 -6.09 13.07 8.40
CA GLY A 65 -6.08 14.11 9.42
C GLY A 65 -5.43 15.41 8.95
N LEU A 66 -4.29 15.32 8.27
CA LEU A 66 -3.62 16.50 7.70
C LEU A 66 -4.49 17.21 6.66
N LEU A 67 -5.08 16.48 5.73
CA LEU A 67 -5.98 17.05 4.73
C LEU A 67 -7.15 17.78 5.39
N LYS A 68 -7.78 17.15 6.37
CA LYS A 68 -8.88 17.75 7.13
C LYS A 68 -8.45 19.05 7.86
N ASN A 69 -7.29 19.03 8.51
CA ASN A 69 -6.77 20.19 9.25
C ASN A 69 -6.43 21.36 8.33
N HIS A 70 -6.08 21.08 7.08
CA HIS A 70 -5.83 22.09 6.05
C HIS A 70 -7.09 22.49 5.24
N GLY A 71 -8.27 22.04 5.66
CA GLY A 71 -9.53 22.36 4.99
C GLY A 71 -9.70 21.72 3.62
N VAL A 72 -8.92 20.69 3.29
CA VAL A 72 -9.00 19.99 2.01
C VAL A 72 -10.21 19.06 2.00
N GLN A 73 -11.12 19.27 1.07
CA GLN A 73 -12.24 18.37 0.83
C GLN A 73 -11.79 17.16 0.02
N VAL A 74 -12.03 15.96 0.54
CA VAL A 74 -11.72 14.70 -0.13
C VAL A 74 -13.02 14.09 -0.65
N LEU A 75 -13.11 13.93 -1.98
CA LEU A 75 -14.23 13.28 -2.65
C LEU A 75 -13.79 11.93 -3.21
N TYR A 76 -14.58 10.90 -2.96
CA TYR A 76 -14.33 9.56 -3.49
C TYR A 76 -15.24 9.32 -4.69
N GLY A 77 -14.65 8.97 -5.83
CA GLY A 77 -15.40 8.70 -7.05
C GLY A 77 -14.50 8.67 -8.27
N LYS A 78 -15.11 8.58 -9.44
CA LYS A 78 -14.45 8.74 -10.73
C LYS A 78 -14.55 10.21 -11.13
N ALA A 79 -13.40 10.87 -11.25
CA ALA A 79 -13.33 12.24 -11.70
C ALA A 79 -13.26 12.30 -13.23
N GLU A 80 -14.03 13.19 -13.83
CA GLU A 80 -14.04 13.49 -15.26
C GLU A 80 -13.86 14.98 -15.47
N ILE A 81 -12.82 15.36 -16.19
CA ILE A 81 -12.56 16.75 -16.57
C ILE A 81 -13.52 17.09 -17.71
N GLN A 82 -14.47 17.96 -17.46
CA GLN A 82 -15.46 18.39 -18.44
C GLN A 82 -14.89 19.52 -19.34
N ASN A 83 -14.18 20.42 -18.74
CA ASN A 83 -13.45 21.51 -19.40
C ASN A 83 -12.37 22.06 -18.45
N ARG A 84 -11.75 23.18 -18.81
CA ARG A 84 -10.67 23.81 -18.07
C ARG A 84 -11.01 24.13 -16.59
N HIS A 85 -12.27 24.41 -16.30
CA HIS A 85 -12.70 24.87 -14.98
C HIS A 85 -13.75 23.96 -14.32
N ASN A 86 -14.17 22.88 -14.99
CA ASN A 86 -15.21 22.03 -14.46
C ASN A 86 -14.78 20.57 -14.39
N VAL A 87 -14.94 19.99 -13.20
CA VAL A 87 -14.68 18.58 -12.93
C VAL A 87 -15.93 17.95 -12.35
N ARG A 88 -16.38 16.85 -12.92
CA ARG A 88 -17.48 16.02 -12.40
C ARG A 88 -16.89 14.83 -11.66
N VAL A 89 -17.39 14.56 -10.45
CA VAL A 89 -17.05 13.36 -9.68
C VAL A 89 -18.31 12.52 -9.52
N SER A 90 -18.23 11.23 -9.84
CA SER A 90 -19.37 10.32 -9.80
C SER A 90 -19.00 8.92 -9.31
N GLY A 91 -19.98 8.10 -8.95
CA GLY A 91 -19.81 6.68 -8.60
C GLY A 91 -19.12 6.40 -7.28
N GLY A 92 -18.97 7.38 -6.42
CA GLY A 92 -18.39 7.24 -5.08
C GLY A 92 -19.44 7.25 -3.97
N LYS A 93 -18.99 7.01 -2.74
CA LYS A 93 -19.83 7.05 -1.53
C LYS A 93 -20.40 8.45 -1.21
N ASP A 94 -19.75 9.48 -1.73
CA ASP A 94 -20.11 10.89 -1.46
C ASP A 94 -21.14 11.44 -2.45
N GLY A 95 -21.62 10.59 -3.39
CA GLY A 95 -22.59 10.97 -4.40
C GLY A 95 -21.97 11.61 -5.65
N GLU A 96 -22.78 12.39 -6.36
CA GLU A 96 -22.36 13.09 -7.56
C GLU A 96 -22.07 14.55 -7.25
N HIS A 97 -20.91 15.04 -7.71
CA HIS A 97 -20.47 16.41 -7.52
C HIS A 97 -20.08 17.04 -8.84
N SER A 98 -20.42 18.31 -9.03
CA SER A 98 -19.88 19.16 -10.07
C SER A 98 -19.08 20.28 -9.42
N LEU A 99 -17.80 20.36 -9.75
CA LEU A 99 -16.86 21.30 -9.14
C LEU A 99 -16.45 22.34 -10.18
N GLU A 100 -16.55 23.59 -9.79
CA GLU A 100 -15.92 24.70 -10.53
C GLU A 100 -14.59 25.00 -9.85
N VAL A 101 -13.51 25.07 -10.63
CA VAL A 101 -12.13 25.16 -10.12
C VAL A 101 -11.31 26.15 -10.95
N ASP A 102 -10.34 26.78 -10.31
CA ASP A 102 -9.39 27.68 -10.99
C ASP A 102 -8.32 26.86 -11.72
N ASP A 103 -7.75 25.84 -11.04
CA ASP A 103 -6.67 24.98 -11.55
C ASP A 103 -6.98 23.50 -11.32
N ILE A 104 -6.47 22.64 -12.22
CA ILE A 104 -6.59 21.19 -12.15
C ILE A 104 -5.19 20.59 -12.14
N VAL A 105 -4.89 19.80 -11.09
CA VAL A 105 -3.68 18.99 -11.01
C VAL A 105 -4.03 17.52 -11.25
N ILE A 106 -3.47 16.93 -12.31
CA ILE A 106 -3.65 15.51 -12.64
C ILE A 106 -2.54 14.70 -11.94
N ALA A 107 -2.91 13.97 -10.90
CA ALA A 107 -2.01 13.13 -10.13
C ALA A 107 -2.64 11.74 -9.90
N THR A 108 -3.06 11.09 -10.96
CA THR A 108 -3.88 9.86 -10.94
C THR A 108 -3.11 8.58 -10.59
N GLY A 109 -1.77 8.67 -10.46
CA GLY A 109 -0.93 7.54 -10.15
C GLY A 109 -0.70 6.62 -11.35
N SER A 110 -0.32 5.37 -11.06
CA SER A 110 -0.01 4.33 -12.05
C SER A 110 -0.55 2.97 -11.60
N VAL A 111 -0.61 2.06 -12.52
CA VAL A 111 -0.96 0.65 -12.27
C VAL A 111 0.15 -0.24 -12.82
N PRO A 112 0.35 -1.46 -12.25
CA PRO A 112 1.25 -2.44 -12.85
C PRO A 112 0.86 -2.73 -14.30
N ILE A 113 1.85 -2.82 -15.18
CA ILE A 113 1.61 -3.23 -16.56
C ILE A 113 1.38 -4.74 -16.62
N GLU A 114 0.38 -5.17 -17.36
CA GLU A 114 0.21 -6.58 -17.68
C GLU A 114 1.01 -6.94 -18.94
N ILE A 115 1.92 -7.90 -18.80
CA ILE A 115 2.71 -8.42 -19.92
C ILE A 115 1.98 -9.64 -20.50
N PRO A 116 1.74 -9.71 -21.82
CA PRO A 116 1.14 -10.88 -22.43
C PRO A 116 1.88 -12.18 -22.07
N GLY A 117 1.15 -13.17 -21.58
CA GLY A 117 1.71 -14.43 -21.09
C GLY A 117 2.14 -14.47 -19.63
N PHE A 118 2.17 -13.32 -18.93
CA PHE A 118 2.53 -13.20 -17.51
C PHE A 118 1.46 -12.44 -16.73
N LYS A 119 0.24 -12.99 -16.73
CA LYS A 119 -0.85 -12.38 -15.95
C LYS A 119 -0.64 -12.62 -14.47
N CYS A 120 -0.63 -11.55 -13.67
CA CYS A 120 -0.62 -11.65 -12.22
C CYS A 120 -1.99 -12.13 -11.73
N ASP A 121 -2.02 -13.30 -11.10
CA ASP A 121 -3.23 -13.86 -10.49
C ASP A 121 -3.24 -13.70 -8.97
N GLU A 122 -2.15 -13.13 -8.41
CA GLU A 122 -1.92 -12.88 -6.98
C GLU A 122 -1.92 -14.17 -6.13
N LYS A 123 -1.76 -15.34 -6.78
CA LYS A 123 -1.67 -16.66 -6.15
C LYS A 123 -0.33 -17.33 -6.46
N ASP A 124 -0.07 -17.59 -7.73
CA ASP A 124 1.14 -18.22 -8.21
C ASP A 124 2.06 -17.21 -8.90
N VAL A 125 1.48 -16.20 -9.55
CA VAL A 125 2.18 -15.07 -10.17
C VAL A 125 1.79 -13.80 -9.45
N TRP A 126 2.70 -13.29 -8.63
CA TRP A 126 2.44 -12.11 -7.81
C TRP A 126 2.89 -10.83 -8.50
N SER A 127 2.07 -9.81 -8.41
CA SER A 127 2.54 -8.44 -8.56
C SER A 127 3.27 -7.99 -7.28
N SER A 128 3.80 -6.78 -7.28
CA SER A 128 4.33 -6.16 -6.05
C SER A 128 3.26 -6.08 -4.93
N THR A 129 1.99 -6.00 -5.29
CA THR A 129 0.88 -5.98 -4.32
C THR A 129 0.72 -7.35 -3.67
N GLY A 130 0.68 -8.43 -4.44
CA GLY A 130 0.60 -9.80 -3.91
C GLY A 130 1.82 -10.15 -3.07
N GLY A 131 3.02 -9.77 -3.53
CA GLY A 131 4.26 -9.97 -2.77
C GLY A 131 4.27 -9.29 -1.39
N LEU A 132 3.50 -8.22 -1.22
CA LEU A 132 3.31 -7.55 0.07
C LEU A 132 2.17 -8.14 0.93
N MET A 133 1.44 -9.12 0.41
CA MET A 133 0.30 -9.77 1.09
C MET A 133 0.41 -11.30 1.10
N PRO A 134 1.60 -11.86 1.41
CA PRO A 134 1.79 -13.30 1.38
C PRO A 134 0.87 -13.98 2.41
N GLN A 135 0.25 -15.08 2.01
CA GLN A 135 -0.53 -15.93 2.90
C GLN A 135 0.35 -17.01 3.55
N ARG A 136 1.49 -17.27 2.96
CA ARG A 136 2.52 -18.21 3.40
C ARG A 136 3.88 -17.80 2.85
N ILE A 137 4.95 -18.32 3.43
CA ILE A 137 6.27 -18.23 2.80
C ILE A 137 6.31 -19.30 1.70
N PRO A 138 6.57 -18.93 0.44
CA PRO A 138 6.74 -19.92 -0.62
C PRO A 138 8.03 -20.73 -0.40
N GLU A 139 8.02 -22.01 -0.74
CA GLU A 139 9.23 -22.85 -0.69
C GLU A 139 10.23 -22.42 -1.76
N HIS A 140 9.72 -22.00 -2.91
CA HIS A 140 10.51 -21.47 -4.02
C HIS A 140 9.87 -20.18 -4.52
N LEU A 141 10.68 -19.15 -4.69
CA LEU A 141 10.30 -17.88 -5.31
C LEU A 141 11.27 -17.59 -6.44
N VAL A 142 10.74 -17.31 -7.65
CA VAL A 142 11.52 -17.02 -8.86
C VAL A 142 11.23 -15.59 -9.32
#